data_c39f65054a068818be72542f34cc492f
#
_entry.id   c39f65054a068818be72542f34cc492f
#
_cell.length_a   1.000
_cell.length_b   1.000
_cell.length_c   1.000
_cell.angle_alpha   90.00
_cell.angle_beta   90.00
_cell.angle_gamma   90.00
#
_symmetry.space_group_name_H-M   'P 1'
#
loop_
_entity.id
_entity.type
_entity.pdbx_description
1 polymer ?
#
loop_
_entity_poly.entity_id
_entity_poly.type
_entity_poly.pdbx_seq_one_letter_code
_entity_poly.pdbx_strand_id
1 'polypeptide(L)'
;MKIIFSPEYSGNVYVKPSDGKEVMMDTVVANTIGLVNLLELRLGLHYEDVPEQERVAHYYDAVCKYMATHPKNVMAASFKTAGLSTAKAMLAWREELRGADWDFDGEDISERLAALIGVEEHFRKQDGCDMAGRLHIVTDQVAIQKLDCTDMVIEMAVAKDLLKPTTKTLIEVLESQGARIEQVSGISDTDNNLSKVRKLIASKQKGKIRLNKYDDSIQIWKFADDRLACEYLSYNNMEDVDVWINSDNKQMDNWLMLMDKALTGSVTVDCTPQLTQMFVIGLGLFANPLNVNTLIEWLNMPVHPIDKFFRSALADCIVTEGGYRNEACKAKIDQFVEGKFVYLDDEQKALPEEEQEKIRLKDKKKRQKQVSVFLLSLESNNAINTEDVKQFVIELSSWARQRAHLIAGEADNEQWVEQLMTVSAMCDAFHILLGTVNTETIDYKTIDSWMSTVYEKGAYTNAVAERGCRTVVDSPAKIASVANRTVWMGVDGDASRGQECAFLYPSEKAKLV
;
A
#
# COMPACT_ATOMS: atom_id res chain seq x y z
N MET A 1 7.78 0.55 -29.85
CA MET A 1 7.58 1.03 -28.46
C MET A 1 8.89 0.93 -27.69
N LYS A 2 9.30 1.98 -26.97
CA LYS A 2 10.50 2.00 -26.11
C LYS A 2 10.08 1.87 -24.63
N ILE A 3 10.74 0.99 -23.88
CA ILE A 3 10.52 0.81 -22.44
C ILE A 3 11.82 1.13 -21.72
N ILE A 4 11.80 2.14 -20.87
CA ILE A 4 12.94 2.46 -19.98
C ILE A 4 12.68 1.71 -18.66
N PHE A 5 13.48 0.68 -18.39
CA PHE A 5 13.22 -0.29 -17.35
C PHE A 5 14.26 -0.26 -16.22
N SER A 6 13.76 -0.23 -15.00
CA SER A 6 14.50 -0.58 -13.78
C SER A 6 13.54 -1.05 -12.70
N PRO A 7 13.87 -2.07 -11.89
CA PRO A 7 13.07 -2.44 -10.72
C PRO A 7 12.82 -1.29 -9.74
N GLU A 8 13.70 -0.31 -9.71
CA GLU A 8 13.64 0.85 -8.80
C GLU A 8 12.71 1.98 -9.29
N TYR A 9 12.13 1.91 -10.47
CA TYR A 9 11.30 2.97 -11.04
C TYR A 9 9.87 2.95 -10.49
N SER A 10 9.74 3.26 -9.20
CA SER A 10 8.46 3.48 -8.53
C SER A 10 8.30 4.96 -8.13
N GLY A 11 7.11 5.53 -8.28
CA GLY A 11 6.87 6.95 -8.01
C GLY A 11 7.57 7.88 -8.99
N ASN A 12 8.14 8.99 -8.50
CA ASN A 12 8.80 9.99 -9.35
C ASN A 12 10.13 9.47 -9.92
N VAL A 13 10.28 9.52 -11.24
CA VAL A 13 11.49 9.15 -11.98
C VAL A 13 11.93 10.33 -12.82
N TYR A 14 13.20 10.68 -12.77
CA TYR A 14 13.74 11.72 -13.65
C TYR A 14 14.04 11.15 -15.03
N VAL A 15 13.27 11.61 -16.00
CA VAL A 15 13.43 11.25 -17.43
C VAL A 15 13.43 12.51 -18.25
N LYS A 16 14.39 12.65 -19.15
CA LYS A 16 14.51 13.78 -20.06
C LYS A 16 14.55 13.27 -21.49
N PRO A 17 13.82 13.91 -22.42
CA PRO A 17 13.94 13.58 -23.83
C PRO A 17 15.38 13.72 -24.32
N SER A 18 15.84 12.78 -25.14
CA SER A 18 17.15 12.88 -25.81
C SER A 18 17.09 13.90 -26.96
N ASP A 19 18.22 14.45 -27.29
CA ASP A 19 18.44 15.25 -28.50
C ASP A 19 17.66 16.58 -28.60
N GLY A 20 17.42 17.24 -27.46
CA GLY A 20 16.73 18.55 -27.42
C GLY A 20 15.26 18.51 -27.82
N LYS A 21 14.64 17.33 -27.84
CA LYS A 21 13.20 17.19 -28.03
C LYS A 21 12.45 17.58 -26.76
N GLU A 22 11.28 18.18 -26.90
CA GLU A 22 10.44 18.58 -25.76
C GLU A 22 9.57 17.42 -25.25
N VAL A 23 9.34 16.36 -26.06
CA VAL A 23 8.42 15.27 -25.77
C VAL A 23 9.03 13.93 -26.18
N MET A 24 8.82 12.91 -25.37
CA MET A 24 9.07 11.51 -25.72
C MET A 24 7.75 10.87 -26.14
N MET A 25 7.69 10.37 -27.36
CA MET A 25 6.54 9.61 -27.86
C MET A 25 6.87 8.13 -27.88
N ASP A 26 5.86 7.28 -27.74
CA ASP A 26 5.98 5.81 -27.75
C ASP A 26 7.03 5.27 -26.76
N THR A 27 7.14 5.95 -25.61
CA THR A 27 8.09 5.60 -24.55
C THR A 27 7.37 5.43 -23.22
N VAL A 28 7.61 4.32 -22.54
CA VAL A 28 7.08 4.00 -21.21
C VAL A 28 8.24 3.84 -20.23
N VAL A 29 8.12 4.43 -19.05
CA VAL A 29 9.02 4.18 -17.92
C VAL A 29 8.37 3.16 -17.02
N ALA A 30 9.01 2.03 -16.77
CA ALA A 30 8.40 0.93 -16.05
C ALA A 30 9.37 0.29 -15.06
N ASN A 31 8.81 -0.08 -13.89
CA ASN A 31 9.39 -1.07 -13.00
C ASN A 31 8.88 -2.48 -13.35
N THR A 32 9.19 -3.47 -12.54
CA THR A 32 8.75 -4.86 -12.76
C THR A 32 7.22 -4.94 -12.84
N ILE A 33 6.49 -4.25 -11.96
CA ILE A 33 5.01 -4.23 -11.95
C ILE A 33 4.48 -3.59 -13.24
N GLY A 34 5.02 -2.44 -13.61
CA GLY A 34 4.61 -1.74 -14.84
C GLY A 34 4.87 -2.55 -16.10
N LEU A 35 6.00 -3.28 -16.16
CA LEU A 35 6.31 -4.19 -17.27
C LEU A 35 5.32 -5.35 -17.34
N VAL A 36 5.00 -5.99 -16.20
CA VAL A 36 4.02 -7.07 -16.13
C VAL A 36 2.64 -6.58 -16.55
N ASN A 37 2.15 -5.46 -16.02
CA ASN A 37 0.87 -4.87 -16.39
C ASN A 37 0.76 -4.59 -17.90
N LEU A 38 1.84 -4.10 -18.51
CA LEU A 38 1.89 -3.83 -19.95
C LEU A 38 1.82 -5.12 -20.77
N LEU A 39 2.49 -6.17 -20.33
CA LEU A 39 2.48 -7.48 -21.01
C LEU A 39 1.13 -8.18 -20.81
N GLU A 40 0.53 -8.12 -19.63
CA GLU A 40 -0.82 -8.63 -19.38
C GLU A 40 -1.84 -7.98 -20.31
N LEU A 41 -1.76 -6.66 -20.47
CA LEU A 41 -2.62 -5.93 -21.41
C LEU A 41 -2.43 -6.42 -22.86
N ARG A 42 -1.19 -6.66 -23.30
CA ARG A 42 -0.89 -7.19 -24.64
C ARG A 42 -1.36 -8.64 -24.83
N LEU A 43 -1.29 -9.44 -23.78
CA LEU A 43 -1.72 -10.85 -23.78
C LEU A 43 -3.24 -11.01 -23.59
N GLY A 44 -3.96 -9.92 -23.28
CA GLY A 44 -5.38 -9.97 -22.94
C GLY A 44 -5.65 -10.66 -21.60
N LEU A 45 -4.66 -10.67 -20.70
CA LEU A 45 -4.80 -11.18 -19.35
C LEU A 45 -5.35 -10.09 -18.44
N HIS A 46 -6.18 -10.49 -17.52
CA HIS A 46 -6.67 -9.61 -16.46
C HIS A 46 -6.60 -10.32 -15.12
N TYR A 47 -5.87 -9.73 -14.20
CA TYR A 47 -5.79 -10.21 -12.82
C TYR A 47 -6.29 -9.11 -11.89
N GLU A 48 -7.18 -9.48 -10.97
CA GLU A 48 -7.57 -8.59 -9.89
C GLU A 48 -6.42 -8.51 -8.88
N ASP A 49 -6.02 -7.30 -8.55
CA ASP A 49 -5.06 -7.08 -7.46
C ASP A 49 -5.76 -7.39 -6.13
N VAL A 50 -5.33 -8.45 -5.47
CA VAL A 50 -5.82 -8.78 -4.12
C VAL A 50 -5.07 -7.92 -3.11
N PRO A 51 -5.76 -7.12 -2.29
CA PRO A 51 -5.13 -6.30 -1.27
C PRO A 51 -4.24 -7.10 -0.32
N GLU A 52 -3.12 -6.51 0.12
CA GLU A 52 -2.18 -7.18 1.02
C GLU A 52 -2.88 -7.71 2.28
N GLN A 53 -3.81 -6.96 2.82
CA GLN A 53 -4.56 -7.32 4.02
C GLN A 53 -5.36 -8.61 3.84
N GLU A 54 -6.02 -8.78 2.70
CA GLU A 54 -6.77 -9.99 2.36
C GLU A 54 -5.82 -11.18 2.15
N ARG A 55 -4.69 -10.98 1.49
CA ARG A 55 -3.67 -12.02 1.29
C ARG A 55 -3.10 -12.49 2.63
N VAL A 56 -2.81 -11.55 3.56
CA VAL A 56 -2.38 -11.89 4.93
C VAL A 56 -3.44 -12.69 5.67
N ALA A 57 -4.72 -12.34 5.54
CA ALA A 57 -5.82 -13.07 6.17
C ALA A 57 -5.97 -14.49 5.62
N HIS A 58 -5.90 -14.67 4.30
CA HIS A 58 -5.90 -16.00 3.66
C HIS A 58 -4.68 -16.82 4.07
N TYR A 59 -3.51 -16.19 4.14
CA TYR A 59 -2.30 -16.89 4.58
C TYR A 59 -2.38 -17.29 6.05
N TYR A 60 -2.97 -16.46 6.90
CA TYR A 60 -3.24 -16.79 8.30
C TYR A 60 -4.14 -18.03 8.42
N ASP A 61 -5.20 -18.14 7.64
CA ASP A 61 -6.06 -19.32 7.59
C ASP A 61 -5.27 -20.59 7.19
N ALA A 62 -4.40 -20.48 6.17
CA ALA A 62 -3.52 -21.57 5.77
C ALA A 62 -2.55 -21.98 6.90
N VAL A 63 -1.96 -21.01 7.60
CA VAL A 63 -1.09 -21.27 8.77
C VAL A 63 -1.89 -21.93 9.90
N CYS A 64 -3.13 -21.50 10.19
CA CYS A 64 -4.00 -22.16 11.17
C CYS A 64 -4.20 -23.63 10.85
N LYS A 65 -4.51 -23.98 9.58
CA LYS A 65 -4.70 -25.36 9.12
C LYS A 65 -3.42 -26.19 9.28
N TYR A 66 -2.28 -25.62 8.90
CA TYR A 66 -0.98 -26.29 9.09
C TYR A 66 -0.64 -26.51 10.56
N MET A 67 -0.83 -25.50 11.42
CA MET A 67 -0.55 -25.60 12.87
C MET A 67 -1.46 -26.59 13.58
N ALA A 68 -2.70 -26.78 13.12
CA ALA A 68 -3.60 -27.79 13.69
C ALA A 68 -3.05 -29.22 13.53
N THR A 69 -2.33 -29.50 12.45
CA THR A 69 -1.70 -30.80 12.19
C THR A 69 -0.27 -30.89 12.71
N HIS A 70 0.42 -29.76 12.92
CA HIS A 70 1.82 -29.65 13.35
C HIS A 70 1.99 -28.77 14.61
N PRO A 71 1.39 -29.12 15.75
CA PRO A 71 1.35 -28.26 16.94
C PRO A 71 2.74 -28.04 17.62
N LYS A 72 3.74 -28.83 17.28
CA LYS A 72 5.12 -28.72 17.81
C LYS A 72 6.10 -28.09 16.81
N ASN A 73 5.60 -27.50 15.73
CA ASN A 73 6.45 -26.83 14.74
C ASN A 73 7.24 -25.68 15.36
N VAL A 74 8.40 -25.35 14.79
CA VAL A 74 9.32 -24.27 15.24
C VAL A 74 8.62 -22.91 15.35
N MET A 75 7.60 -22.64 14.54
CA MET A 75 6.84 -21.38 14.54
C MET A 75 5.68 -21.37 15.55
N ALA A 76 5.35 -22.51 16.18
CA ALA A 76 4.16 -22.65 17.01
C ALA A 76 4.14 -21.70 18.22
N ALA A 77 5.30 -21.45 18.85
CA ALA A 77 5.40 -20.52 19.99
C ALA A 77 5.10 -19.07 19.58
N SER A 78 5.70 -18.61 18.47
CA SER A 78 5.48 -17.27 17.92
C SER A 78 4.02 -17.12 17.45
N PHE A 79 3.49 -18.12 16.76
CA PHE A 79 2.12 -18.13 16.27
C PHE A 79 1.09 -18.08 17.41
N LYS A 80 1.33 -18.79 18.51
CA LYS A 80 0.46 -18.73 19.70
C LYS A 80 0.45 -17.35 20.35
N THR A 81 1.57 -16.61 20.29
CA THR A 81 1.71 -15.30 20.93
C THR A 81 1.16 -14.18 20.06
N ALA A 82 1.48 -14.18 18.77
CA ALA A 82 1.14 -13.14 17.80
C ALA A 82 0.85 -13.78 16.43
N GLY A 83 -0.27 -14.52 16.34
CA GLY A 83 -0.57 -15.39 15.21
C GLY A 83 -0.60 -14.64 13.87
N LEU A 84 -1.37 -13.56 13.78
CA LEU A 84 -1.52 -12.80 12.53
C LEU A 84 -0.22 -12.11 12.11
N SER A 85 0.51 -11.51 13.06
CA SER A 85 1.81 -10.89 12.76
C SER A 85 2.85 -11.93 12.33
N THR A 86 2.80 -13.13 12.91
CA THR A 86 3.67 -14.26 12.48
C THR A 86 3.31 -14.69 11.06
N ALA A 87 2.03 -14.83 10.75
CA ALA A 87 1.57 -15.16 9.40
C ALA A 87 1.97 -14.08 8.37
N LYS A 88 1.84 -12.80 8.71
CA LYS A 88 2.29 -11.68 7.87
C LYS A 88 3.80 -11.77 7.58
N ALA A 89 4.61 -12.05 8.60
CA ALA A 89 6.05 -12.23 8.41
C ALA A 89 6.39 -13.45 7.54
N MET A 90 5.69 -14.57 7.76
CA MET A 90 5.88 -15.78 6.93
C MET A 90 5.46 -15.56 5.48
N LEU A 91 4.37 -14.83 5.23
CA LEU A 91 3.94 -14.45 3.88
C LEU A 91 5.01 -13.60 3.19
N ALA A 92 5.57 -12.61 3.87
CA ALA A 92 6.65 -11.78 3.31
C ALA A 92 7.89 -12.62 2.95
N TRP A 93 8.26 -13.60 3.79
CA TRP A 93 9.35 -14.53 3.48
C TRP A 93 9.03 -15.40 2.25
N ARG A 94 7.79 -15.90 2.18
CA ARG A 94 7.31 -16.67 1.03
C ARG A 94 7.44 -15.87 -0.26
N GLU A 95 6.99 -14.63 -0.27
CA GLU A 95 7.03 -13.77 -1.46
C GLU A 95 8.46 -13.44 -1.90
N GLU A 96 9.34 -13.22 -0.94
CA GLU A 96 10.76 -12.97 -1.22
C GLU A 96 11.43 -14.21 -1.85
N LEU A 97 11.14 -15.41 -1.32
CA LEU A 97 11.64 -16.68 -1.86
C LEU A 97 11.07 -16.99 -3.25
N ARG A 98 9.77 -16.74 -3.47
CA ARG A 98 9.19 -16.88 -4.81
C ARG A 98 9.80 -15.90 -5.83
N GLY A 99 10.09 -14.68 -5.38
CA GLY A 99 10.80 -13.71 -6.21
C GLY A 99 12.23 -14.16 -6.57
N ALA A 100 12.82 -15.02 -5.73
CA ALA A 100 14.10 -15.69 -5.98
C ALA A 100 13.96 -17.01 -6.77
N ASP A 101 12.76 -17.31 -7.28
CA ASP A 101 12.46 -18.50 -8.10
C ASP A 101 12.48 -19.83 -7.33
N TRP A 102 12.19 -19.81 -6.02
CA TRP A 102 12.09 -21.02 -5.23
C TRP A 102 10.70 -21.66 -5.34
N ASP A 103 10.65 -22.95 -5.71
CA ASP A 103 9.41 -23.69 -5.96
C ASP A 103 8.77 -24.32 -4.72
N PHE A 104 9.25 -24.03 -3.52
CA PHE A 104 8.83 -24.68 -2.26
C PHE A 104 9.06 -26.20 -2.31
N ASP A 105 10.15 -26.62 -2.89
CA ASP A 105 10.61 -27.98 -2.91
C ASP A 105 12.04 -28.04 -2.36
N GLY A 106 12.44 -29.18 -1.83
CA GLY A 106 13.81 -29.42 -1.36
C GLY A 106 13.92 -30.53 -0.32
N GLU A 107 14.98 -31.30 -0.43
CA GLU A 107 15.38 -32.29 0.57
C GLU A 107 16.38 -31.64 1.56
N ASP A 108 16.37 -32.11 2.83
CA ASP A 108 17.29 -31.68 3.90
C ASP A 108 17.28 -30.14 4.18
N ILE A 109 16.11 -29.54 4.16
CA ILE A 109 15.88 -28.13 4.47
C ILE A 109 15.71 -27.88 5.97
N SER A 110 15.77 -26.62 6.40
CA SER A 110 15.53 -26.27 7.79
C SER A 110 14.04 -26.44 8.19
N GLU A 111 13.80 -26.60 9.51
CA GLU A 111 12.42 -26.69 10.03
C GLU A 111 11.55 -25.48 9.66
N ARG A 112 12.15 -24.28 9.50
CA ARG A 112 11.44 -23.07 9.09
C ARG A 112 11.02 -23.13 7.62
N LEU A 113 11.90 -23.59 6.74
CA LEU A 113 11.58 -23.78 5.31
C LEU A 113 10.58 -24.91 5.13
N ALA A 114 10.70 -26.00 5.90
CA ALA A 114 9.71 -27.08 5.91
C ALA A 114 8.33 -26.58 6.37
N ALA A 115 8.27 -25.64 7.31
CA ALA A 115 7.02 -25.01 7.71
C ALA A 115 6.40 -24.19 6.58
N LEU A 116 7.20 -23.43 5.81
CA LEU A 116 6.72 -22.67 4.65
C LEU A 116 6.16 -23.60 3.57
N ILE A 117 6.84 -24.71 3.28
CA ILE A 117 6.34 -25.74 2.35
C ILE A 117 5.00 -26.30 2.81
N GLY A 118 4.89 -26.69 4.08
CA GLY A 118 3.64 -27.25 4.60
C GLY A 118 2.48 -26.26 4.60
N VAL A 119 2.73 -24.97 4.82
CA VAL A 119 1.71 -23.93 4.69
C VAL A 119 1.32 -23.71 3.24
N GLU A 120 2.28 -23.77 2.31
CA GLU A 120 2.05 -23.60 0.86
C GLU A 120 1.04 -24.60 0.32
N GLU A 121 1.02 -25.86 0.79
CA GLU A 121 0.03 -26.87 0.41
C GLU A 121 -1.42 -26.44 0.69
N HIS A 122 -1.63 -25.61 1.73
CA HIS A 122 -2.94 -25.06 2.09
C HIS A 122 -3.24 -23.72 1.39
N PHE A 123 -2.21 -22.93 1.12
CA PHE A 123 -2.35 -21.58 0.58
C PHE A 123 -2.49 -21.52 -0.93
N ARG A 124 -1.78 -22.35 -1.72
CA ARG A 124 -1.84 -22.37 -3.20
C ARG A 124 -3.25 -22.42 -3.80
N LYS A 125 -4.20 -22.97 -3.07
CA LYS A 125 -5.61 -23.07 -3.51
C LYS A 125 -6.38 -21.76 -3.37
N GLN A 126 -5.87 -20.83 -2.57
CA GLN A 126 -6.51 -19.56 -2.22
C GLN A 126 -5.74 -18.36 -2.77
N ASP A 127 -4.55 -18.62 -3.36
CA ASP A 127 -3.66 -17.58 -3.87
C ASP A 127 -4.25 -16.96 -5.13
N GLY A 128 -4.89 -15.81 -4.97
CA GLY A 128 -4.97 -14.84 -6.06
C GLY A 128 -3.53 -14.47 -6.43
N CYS A 129 -3.21 -14.38 -7.70
CA CYS A 129 -1.86 -14.20 -8.21
C CYS A 129 -1.08 -13.11 -7.47
N ASP A 130 -0.11 -13.50 -6.63
CA ASP A 130 0.92 -12.59 -6.14
C ASP A 130 1.79 -12.09 -7.30
N MET A 131 2.63 -11.09 -7.04
CA MET A 131 3.47 -10.51 -8.09
C MET A 131 4.42 -11.53 -8.74
N ALA A 132 4.96 -12.47 -7.97
CA ALA A 132 5.81 -13.54 -8.50
C ALA A 132 4.98 -14.51 -9.36
N GLY A 133 3.77 -14.87 -8.93
CA GLY A 133 2.84 -15.68 -9.70
C GLY A 133 2.44 -15.01 -11.02
N ARG A 134 2.10 -13.72 -11.01
CA ARG A 134 1.82 -12.94 -12.24
C ARG A 134 3.02 -12.93 -13.18
N LEU A 135 4.24 -12.75 -12.66
CA LEU A 135 5.49 -12.82 -13.42
C LEU A 135 5.66 -14.16 -14.12
N HIS A 136 5.48 -15.28 -13.40
CA HIS A 136 5.56 -16.62 -13.98
C HIS A 136 4.51 -16.83 -15.08
N ILE A 137 3.25 -16.49 -14.79
CA ILE A 137 2.16 -16.64 -15.77
C ILE A 137 2.43 -15.81 -17.03
N VAL A 138 2.83 -14.56 -16.87
CA VAL A 138 3.15 -13.69 -18.02
C VAL A 138 4.33 -14.24 -18.81
N THR A 139 5.39 -14.70 -18.13
CA THR A 139 6.55 -15.32 -18.78
C THR A 139 6.15 -16.55 -19.61
N ASP A 140 5.35 -17.45 -19.03
CA ASP A 140 4.86 -18.65 -19.71
C ASP A 140 3.94 -18.29 -20.88
N GLN A 141 3.03 -17.34 -20.71
CA GLN A 141 2.10 -16.93 -21.77
C GLN A 141 2.80 -16.22 -22.92
N VAL A 142 3.82 -15.40 -22.67
CA VAL A 142 4.67 -14.82 -23.72
C VAL A 142 5.32 -15.93 -24.57
N ALA A 143 5.84 -16.98 -23.93
CA ALA A 143 6.45 -18.10 -24.62
C ALA A 143 5.44 -18.98 -25.37
N ILE A 144 4.31 -19.34 -24.72
CA ILE A 144 3.27 -20.22 -25.28
C ILE A 144 2.56 -19.56 -26.47
N GLN A 145 2.15 -18.30 -26.31
CA GLN A 145 1.46 -17.56 -27.37
C GLN A 145 2.41 -17.03 -28.46
N LYS A 146 3.74 -17.16 -28.25
CA LYS A 146 4.76 -16.61 -29.14
C LYS A 146 4.51 -15.15 -29.46
N LEU A 147 4.36 -14.34 -28.39
CA LEU A 147 4.07 -12.91 -28.51
C LEU A 147 5.16 -12.25 -29.36
N ASP A 148 4.78 -11.61 -30.46
CA ASP A 148 5.73 -10.83 -31.26
C ASP A 148 6.17 -9.59 -30.49
N CYS A 149 7.46 -9.56 -30.12
CA CYS A 149 8.08 -8.46 -29.36
C CYS A 149 9.07 -7.64 -30.23
N THR A 150 9.09 -7.83 -31.54
CA THR A 150 10.04 -7.14 -32.45
C THR A 150 9.88 -5.61 -32.45
N ASP A 151 8.71 -5.11 -32.08
CA ASP A 151 8.43 -3.68 -31.91
C ASP A 151 8.93 -3.09 -30.57
N MET A 152 9.43 -3.96 -29.66
CA MET A 152 9.83 -3.55 -28.31
C MET A 152 11.33 -3.33 -28.21
N VAL A 153 11.70 -2.17 -27.65
CA VAL A 153 13.07 -1.85 -27.25
C VAL A 153 13.08 -1.62 -25.75
N ILE A 154 13.77 -2.48 -25.01
CA ILE A 154 13.87 -2.39 -23.54
C ILE A 154 15.24 -1.83 -23.19
N GLU A 155 15.27 -0.58 -22.74
CA GLU A 155 16.47 0.12 -22.28
C GLU A 155 16.63 -0.12 -20.78
N MET A 156 17.62 -0.94 -20.41
CA MET A 156 17.85 -1.35 -19.04
C MET A 156 18.83 -0.43 -18.32
N ALA A 157 18.38 0.19 -17.23
CA ALA A 157 19.25 1.00 -16.36
C ALA A 157 20.08 0.14 -15.38
N VAL A 158 19.68 -1.11 -15.17
CA VAL A 158 20.34 -2.07 -14.26
C VAL A 158 20.88 -3.25 -15.06
N ALA A 159 22.09 -3.73 -14.72
CA ALA A 159 22.65 -4.90 -15.36
C ALA A 159 21.78 -6.16 -15.14
N LYS A 160 21.63 -7.01 -16.16
CA LYS A 160 20.85 -8.24 -16.10
C LYS A 160 21.17 -9.12 -14.86
N ASP A 161 22.46 -9.17 -14.49
CA ASP A 161 22.93 -9.99 -13.35
C ASP A 161 22.51 -9.45 -11.98
N LEU A 162 21.98 -8.22 -11.92
CA LEU A 162 21.46 -7.60 -10.70
C LEU A 162 19.93 -7.71 -10.59
N LEU A 163 19.26 -8.27 -11.59
CA LEU A 163 17.82 -8.52 -11.55
C LEU A 163 17.51 -9.76 -10.68
N LYS A 164 16.33 -9.77 -10.09
CA LYS A 164 15.80 -10.98 -9.46
C LYS A 164 15.66 -12.08 -10.52
N PRO A 165 15.87 -13.36 -10.16
CA PRO A 165 15.83 -14.47 -11.11
C PRO A 165 14.56 -14.50 -11.97
N THR A 166 13.38 -14.37 -11.36
CA THR A 166 12.10 -14.34 -12.08
C THR A 166 12.00 -13.21 -13.11
N THR A 167 12.46 -12.00 -12.74
CA THR A 167 12.49 -10.85 -13.67
C THR A 167 13.50 -11.06 -14.79
N LYS A 168 14.66 -11.65 -14.47
CA LYS A 168 15.69 -11.99 -15.46
C LYS A 168 15.16 -12.96 -16.49
N THR A 169 14.49 -14.02 -16.06
CA THR A 169 13.85 -15.02 -16.93
C THR A 169 12.83 -14.36 -17.88
N LEU A 170 11.98 -13.45 -17.37
CA LEU A 170 11.06 -12.69 -18.22
C LEU A 170 11.78 -11.90 -19.30
N ILE A 171 12.85 -11.17 -18.96
CA ILE A 171 13.64 -10.37 -19.94
C ILE A 171 14.27 -11.29 -20.98
N GLU A 172 14.78 -12.45 -20.61
CA GLU A 172 15.36 -13.45 -21.52
C GLU A 172 14.31 -14.04 -22.48
N VAL A 173 13.11 -14.31 -21.99
CA VAL A 173 11.99 -14.77 -22.82
C VAL A 173 11.57 -13.68 -23.81
N LEU A 174 11.45 -12.41 -23.39
CA LEU A 174 11.13 -11.29 -24.28
C LEU A 174 12.18 -11.13 -25.38
N GLU A 175 13.47 -11.25 -25.03
CA GLU A 175 14.58 -11.21 -25.99
C GLU A 175 14.47 -12.35 -27.02
N SER A 176 14.12 -13.57 -26.57
CA SER A 176 13.90 -14.73 -27.44
C SER A 176 12.71 -14.55 -28.40
N GLN A 177 11.72 -13.72 -28.01
CA GLN A 177 10.56 -13.36 -28.84
C GLN A 177 10.78 -12.09 -29.69
N GLY A 178 12.03 -11.63 -29.80
CA GLY A 178 12.43 -10.56 -30.71
C GLY A 178 12.55 -9.16 -30.09
N ALA A 179 12.33 -8.99 -28.78
CA ALA A 179 12.58 -7.71 -28.13
C ALA A 179 14.08 -7.35 -28.15
N ARG A 180 14.38 -6.08 -28.43
CA ARG A 180 15.76 -5.58 -28.40
C ARG A 180 16.09 -5.07 -27.00
N ILE A 181 17.07 -5.70 -26.34
CA ILE A 181 17.54 -5.32 -25.02
C ILE A 181 18.77 -4.42 -25.15
N GLU A 182 18.71 -3.21 -24.63
CA GLU A 182 19.80 -2.24 -24.63
C GLU A 182 20.22 -1.93 -23.18
N GLN A 183 21.50 -2.13 -22.88
CA GLN A 183 22.06 -1.77 -21.58
C GLN A 183 22.51 -0.32 -21.59
N VAL A 184 21.92 0.52 -20.73
CA VAL A 184 22.37 1.90 -20.57
C VAL A 184 23.64 1.92 -19.73
N SER A 185 24.71 2.47 -20.28
CA SER A 185 25.92 2.74 -19.53
C SER A 185 25.85 4.14 -18.91
N GLY A 186 25.75 4.20 -17.59
CA GLY A 186 25.85 5.46 -16.84
C GLY A 186 27.29 5.98 -16.64
N ILE A 187 28.27 5.33 -17.24
CA ILE A 187 29.71 5.69 -17.09
C ILE A 187 30.11 6.57 -18.24
N SER A 188 30.46 7.81 -17.94
CA SER A 188 31.07 8.77 -18.89
C SER A 188 32.55 8.50 -19.03
N ASP A 189 33.10 8.69 -20.26
CA ASP A 189 34.52 8.60 -20.51
C ASP A 189 35.32 9.88 -20.13
N THR A 190 34.64 10.83 -19.49
CA THR A 190 35.31 12.04 -18.98
C THR A 190 36.29 11.69 -17.85
N ASP A 191 37.46 12.34 -17.84
CA ASP A 191 38.47 12.16 -16.78
C ASP A 191 38.27 13.20 -15.66
N ASN A 192 37.12 13.08 -14.95
CA ASN A 192 36.83 13.91 -13.80
C ASN A 192 36.65 13.05 -12.53
N ASN A 193 36.54 13.70 -11.35
CA ASN A 193 36.42 13.03 -10.08
C ASN A 193 35.16 12.13 -10.02
N LEU A 194 34.03 12.59 -10.56
CA LEU A 194 32.78 11.84 -10.57
C LEU A 194 32.93 10.55 -11.39
N SER A 195 33.53 10.62 -12.57
CA SER A 195 33.78 9.44 -13.42
C SER A 195 34.74 8.45 -12.76
N LYS A 196 35.77 8.93 -12.06
CA LYS A 196 36.70 8.08 -11.30
C LYS A 196 35.98 7.32 -10.17
N VAL A 197 35.11 8.01 -9.43
CA VAL A 197 34.28 7.38 -8.36
C VAL A 197 33.34 6.36 -8.96
N ARG A 198 32.60 6.71 -10.04
CA ARG A 198 31.67 5.79 -10.72
C ARG A 198 32.38 4.53 -11.23
N LYS A 199 33.55 4.68 -11.89
CA LYS A 199 34.36 3.56 -12.39
C LYS A 199 34.80 2.63 -11.23
N LEU A 200 35.22 3.20 -10.07
CA LEU A 200 35.59 2.39 -8.92
C LEU A 200 34.40 1.61 -8.37
N ILE A 201 33.25 2.26 -8.21
CA ILE A 201 32.02 1.59 -7.74
C ILE A 201 31.62 0.47 -8.71
N ALA A 202 31.62 0.74 -10.02
CA ALA A 202 31.26 -0.24 -11.04
C ALA A 202 32.22 -1.44 -11.08
N SER A 203 33.51 -1.23 -10.76
CA SER A 203 34.50 -2.33 -10.72
C SER A 203 34.30 -3.31 -9.57
N LYS A 204 33.44 -2.99 -8.59
CA LYS A 204 33.22 -3.76 -7.35
C LYS A 204 34.51 -4.06 -6.56
N GLN A 205 35.60 -3.34 -6.86
CA GLN A 205 36.90 -3.52 -6.19
C GLN A 205 37.05 -2.57 -5.01
N LYS A 206 37.63 -3.09 -3.91
CA LYS A 206 38.05 -2.22 -2.80
C LYS A 206 39.29 -1.45 -3.23
N GLY A 207 39.20 -0.13 -3.23
CA GLY A 207 40.32 0.73 -3.64
C GLY A 207 40.25 2.12 -3.02
N LYS A 208 41.32 2.88 -3.20
CA LYS A 208 41.40 4.31 -2.85
C LYS A 208 41.60 5.09 -4.12
N ILE A 209 40.86 6.17 -4.31
CA ILE A 209 41.01 7.09 -5.43
C ILE A 209 41.61 8.39 -4.91
N ARG A 210 42.53 8.94 -5.67
CA ARG A 210 43.03 10.30 -5.44
C ARG A 210 42.17 11.26 -6.26
N LEU A 211 41.41 12.10 -5.59
CA LEU A 211 40.61 13.14 -6.21
C LEU A 211 41.44 14.38 -6.51
N ASN A 212 41.18 15.04 -7.62
CA ASN A 212 41.76 16.33 -7.98
C ASN A 212 40.99 17.44 -7.24
N LYS A 213 41.67 18.25 -6.44
CA LYS A 213 41.05 19.33 -5.65
C LYS A 213 40.51 20.50 -6.50
N TYR A 214 40.92 20.60 -7.78
CA TYR A 214 40.48 21.64 -8.69
C TYR A 214 39.35 21.19 -9.63
N ASP A 215 38.85 20.01 -9.44
CA ASP A 215 37.76 19.41 -10.21
C ASP A 215 36.44 19.51 -9.42
N ASP A 216 35.53 20.33 -9.93
CA ASP A 216 34.23 20.64 -9.31
C ASP A 216 33.12 19.64 -9.65
N SER A 217 33.43 18.50 -10.27
CA SER A 217 32.46 17.47 -10.63
C SER A 217 31.80 16.80 -9.41
N ILE A 218 32.43 16.90 -8.24
CA ILE A 218 31.85 16.53 -6.94
C ILE A 218 32.06 17.67 -5.95
N GLN A 219 30.98 18.16 -5.36
CA GLN A 219 31.00 19.16 -4.30
C GLN A 219 30.27 18.61 -3.08
N ILE A 220 30.83 18.82 -1.90
CA ILE A 220 30.21 18.40 -0.63
C ILE A 220 29.96 19.67 0.18
N TRP A 221 28.69 19.93 0.47
CA TRP A 221 28.27 21.06 1.29
C TRP A 221 27.77 20.56 2.65
N LYS A 222 28.17 21.22 3.71
CA LYS A 222 27.75 20.90 5.08
C LYS A 222 26.95 22.05 5.63
N PHE A 223 25.75 21.76 6.06
CA PHE A 223 24.85 22.70 6.73
C PHE A 223 24.67 22.28 8.20
N ALA A 224 24.20 23.19 9.02
CA ALA A 224 23.91 22.91 10.43
C ALA A 224 22.61 22.08 10.58
N ASP A 225 21.66 22.32 9.69
CA ASP A 225 20.39 21.59 9.60
C ASP A 225 19.88 21.58 8.15
N ASP A 226 18.89 20.72 7.90
CA ASP A 226 18.29 20.54 6.56
C ASP A 226 17.49 21.76 6.09
N ARG A 227 16.94 22.56 7.03
CA ARG A 227 16.24 23.79 6.69
C ARG A 227 17.18 24.78 6.01
N LEU A 228 18.38 24.98 6.57
CA LEU A 228 19.41 25.85 5.97
C LEU A 228 19.87 25.32 4.61
N ALA A 229 19.93 24.00 4.44
CA ALA A 229 20.23 23.39 3.15
C ALA A 229 19.14 23.72 2.11
N CYS A 230 17.86 23.55 2.46
CA CYS A 230 16.73 23.90 1.59
C CYS A 230 16.68 25.40 1.28
N GLU A 231 16.95 26.25 2.27
CA GLU A 231 17.02 27.70 2.10
C GLU A 231 18.12 28.08 1.11
N TYR A 232 19.33 27.55 1.29
CA TYR A 232 20.45 27.77 0.38
C TYR A 232 20.11 27.35 -1.05
N LEU A 233 19.56 26.15 -1.25
CA LEU A 233 19.18 25.63 -2.57
C LEU A 233 18.06 26.46 -3.22
N SER A 234 17.16 27.04 -2.43
CA SER A 234 16.00 27.79 -2.92
C SER A 234 16.36 29.21 -3.37
N TYR A 235 17.34 29.83 -2.71
CA TYR A 235 17.73 31.22 -2.99
C TYR A 235 18.95 31.36 -3.90
N ASN A 236 19.80 30.33 -4.00
CA ASN A 236 20.86 30.32 -4.98
C ASN A 236 20.33 29.89 -6.33
N ASN A 237 20.60 30.69 -7.36
CA ASN A 237 20.18 30.39 -8.72
C ASN A 237 20.94 29.16 -9.22
N MET A 238 20.29 27.99 -9.15
CA MET A 238 20.82 26.70 -9.60
C MET A 238 20.13 26.26 -10.88
N GLU A 239 20.09 27.11 -11.89
CA GLU A 239 19.44 26.83 -13.19
C GLU A 239 20.02 25.60 -13.88
N ASP A 240 21.27 25.27 -13.60
CA ASP A 240 21.98 24.11 -14.13
C ASP A 240 21.67 22.78 -13.41
N VAL A 241 20.91 22.82 -12.30
CA VAL A 241 20.49 21.63 -11.56
C VAL A 241 19.20 21.08 -12.14
N ASP A 242 19.28 19.90 -12.72
CA ASP A 242 18.14 19.21 -13.34
C ASP A 242 17.27 18.46 -12.32
N VAL A 243 17.88 17.86 -11.28
CA VAL A 243 17.19 16.98 -10.35
C VAL A 243 17.74 17.09 -8.92
N TRP A 244 16.84 17.08 -7.97
CA TRP A 244 17.16 16.90 -6.55
C TRP A 244 16.88 15.46 -6.12
N ILE A 245 17.79 14.90 -5.33
CA ILE A 245 17.59 13.61 -4.67
C ILE A 245 17.31 13.91 -3.21
N ASN A 246 16.14 13.53 -2.75
CA ASN A 246 15.69 13.71 -1.36
C ASN A 246 15.41 12.34 -0.75
N SER A 247 16.41 11.75 -0.09
CA SER A 247 16.30 10.36 0.40
C SER A 247 15.43 10.23 1.65
N ASP A 248 15.34 11.23 2.51
CA ASP A 248 14.60 11.10 3.79
C ASP A 248 14.06 12.41 4.38
N ASN A 249 14.15 13.53 3.69
CA ASN A 249 13.69 14.79 4.24
C ASN A 249 12.17 14.97 4.08
N LYS A 250 11.42 14.55 5.09
CA LYS A 250 9.95 14.65 5.16
C LYS A 250 9.42 16.08 5.37
N GLN A 251 10.30 17.06 5.60
CA GLN A 251 9.92 18.45 5.87
C GLN A 251 10.22 19.40 4.70
N MET A 252 10.76 18.90 3.59
CA MET A 252 11.23 19.76 2.50
C MET A 252 10.12 20.66 1.95
N ASP A 253 8.96 20.14 1.63
CA ASP A 253 7.84 20.92 1.08
C ASP A 253 7.31 21.94 2.12
N ASN A 254 7.32 21.62 3.42
CA ASN A 254 6.96 22.57 4.46
C ASN A 254 7.93 23.76 4.51
N TRP A 255 9.23 23.53 4.34
CA TRP A 255 10.20 24.61 4.29
C TRP A 255 10.11 25.42 3.01
N LEU A 256 9.90 24.78 1.86
CA LEU A 256 9.64 25.48 0.60
C LEU A 256 8.41 26.37 0.69
N MET A 257 7.33 25.88 1.30
CA MET A 257 6.11 26.65 1.55
C MET A 257 6.38 27.89 2.44
N LEU A 258 7.15 27.71 3.52
CA LEU A 258 7.52 28.84 4.41
C LEU A 258 8.40 29.88 3.71
N MET A 259 9.10 29.50 2.66
CA MET A 259 9.97 30.38 1.87
C MET A 259 9.28 30.93 0.60
N ASP A 260 8.00 30.70 0.44
CA ASP A 260 7.23 31.08 -0.76
C ASP A 260 7.86 30.53 -2.07
N LYS A 261 8.23 29.26 -2.04
CA LYS A 261 8.80 28.52 -3.19
C LYS A 261 7.84 27.42 -3.64
N ALA A 262 7.93 27.10 -4.94
CA ALA A 262 7.11 26.04 -5.54
C ALA A 262 7.32 24.69 -4.84
N LEU A 263 6.22 24.07 -4.43
CA LEU A 263 6.21 22.78 -3.74
C LEU A 263 6.51 21.65 -4.71
N THR A 264 7.25 20.67 -4.25
CA THR A 264 7.70 19.56 -5.11
C THR A 264 6.71 18.41 -5.21
N GLY A 265 5.80 18.29 -4.23
CA GLY A 265 4.85 17.18 -4.15
C GLY A 265 5.52 15.81 -3.99
N SER A 266 6.80 15.79 -3.61
CA SER A 266 7.57 14.55 -3.48
C SER A 266 7.62 14.01 -2.06
N VAL A 267 7.20 14.80 -1.07
CA VAL A 267 7.22 14.42 0.34
C VAL A 267 5.98 13.60 0.66
N THR A 268 6.19 12.33 0.97
CA THR A 268 5.15 11.45 1.50
C THR A 268 5.23 11.42 3.02
N VAL A 269 4.09 11.57 3.67
CA VAL A 269 3.97 11.49 5.13
C VAL A 269 3.09 10.30 5.46
N ASP A 270 3.58 9.42 6.34
CA ASP A 270 2.73 8.39 6.92
C ASP A 270 1.68 9.07 7.79
N CYS A 271 0.46 9.04 7.38
CA CYS A 271 -0.65 9.56 8.17
C CYS A 271 -1.75 8.53 8.32
N THR A 272 -2.63 8.78 9.29
CA THR A 272 -3.87 8.03 9.45
C THR A 272 -4.97 8.78 8.70
N PRO A 273 -5.35 8.33 7.49
CA PRO A 273 -6.39 9.00 6.75
C PRO A 273 -7.70 9.02 7.52
N GLN A 274 -8.46 10.09 7.38
CA GLN A 274 -9.64 10.30 8.19
C GLN A 274 -10.68 9.20 8.02
N LEU A 275 -10.92 8.73 6.80
CA LEU A 275 -11.94 7.71 6.55
C LEU A 275 -11.48 6.31 6.93
N THR A 276 -10.19 5.98 6.80
CA THR A 276 -9.69 4.66 7.19
C THR A 276 -9.80 4.41 8.69
N GLN A 277 -9.86 5.49 9.50
CA GLN A 277 -10.12 5.38 10.93
C GLN A 277 -11.50 4.78 11.26
N MET A 278 -12.45 4.81 10.31
CA MET A 278 -13.76 4.17 10.50
C MET A 278 -13.64 2.68 10.85
N PHE A 279 -12.67 1.99 10.28
CA PHE A 279 -12.41 0.59 10.60
C PHE A 279 -12.01 0.40 12.07
N VAL A 280 -11.06 1.20 12.54
CA VAL A 280 -10.54 1.11 13.92
C VAL A 280 -11.57 1.60 14.94
N ILE A 281 -12.17 2.77 14.70
CA ILE A 281 -13.18 3.35 15.60
C ILE A 281 -14.43 2.46 15.65
N GLY A 282 -14.86 1.92 14.49
CA GLY A 282 -16.03 1.06 14.40
C GLY A 282 -15.84 -0.26 15.15
N LEU A 283 -14.71 -0.94 14.99
CA LEU A 283 -14.38 -2.13 15.77
C LEU A 283 -14.15 -1.81 17.26
N GLY A 284 -13.71 -0.60 17.57
CA GLY A 284 -13.59 -0.09 18.94
C GLY A 284 -14.92 -0.03 19.70
N LEU A 285 -16.06 -0.01 18.98
CA LEU A 285 -17.39 -0.07 19.60
C LEU A 285 -17.69 -1.41 20.30
N PHE A 286 -16.98 -2.47 19.94
CA PHE A 286 -17.11 -3.78 20.59
C PHE A 286 -16.32 -3.90 21.90
N ALA A 287 -15.57 -2.86 22.29
CA ALA A 287 -14.85 -2.84 23.56
C ALA A 287 -15.80 -2.93 24.75
N ASN A 288 -15.42 -3.71 25.76
CA ASN A 288 -16.20 -3.82 26.99
C ASN A 288 -15.30 -3.56 28.22
N PRO A 289 -15.52 -2.46 28.96
CA PRO A 289 -16.57 -1.45 28.75
C PRO A 289 -16.36 -0.59 27.50
N LEU A 290 -17.47 -0.17 26.87
CA LEU A 290 -17.41 0.74 25.74
C LEU A 290 -16.85 2.10 26.17
N ASN A 291 -15.86 2.59 25.45
CA ASN A 291 -15.34 3.94 25.63
C ASN A 291 -16.31 4.96 24.98
N VAL A 292 -16.87 5.85 25.80
CA VAL A 292 -17.80 6.88 25.34
C VAL A 292 -17.15 7.81 24.31
N ASN A 293 -15.85 8.11 24.43
CA ASN A 293 -15.14 8.93 23.45
C ASN A 293 -15.09 8.23 22.07
N THR A 294 -14.81 6.94 22.03
CA THR A 294 -14.85 6.16 20.78
C THR A 294 -16.23 6.20 20.12
N LEU A 295 -17.29 6.12 20.92
CA LEU A 295 -18.67 6.26 20.40
C LEU A 295 -18.92 7.67 19.84
N ILE A 296 -18.46 8.73 20.51
CA ILE A 296 -18.61 10.10 20.04
C ILE A 296 -17.77 10.33 18.77
N GLU A 297 -16.54 9.79 18.69
CA GLU A 297 -15.71 9.83 17.51
C GLU A 297 -16.40 9.13 16.33
N TRP A 298 -16.98 7.94 16.55
CA TRP A 298 -17.76 7.21 15.56
C TRP A 298 -18.93 8.06 15.03
N LEU A 299 -19.74 8.61 15.92
CA LEU A 299 -20.88 9.44 15.54
C LEU A 299 -20.48 10.73 14.79
N ASN A 300 -19.30 11.27 15.05
CA ASN A 300 -18.80 12.49 14.41
C ASN A 300 -17.98 12.28 13.14
N MET A 301 -17.83 11.05 12.67
CA MET A 301 -17.13 10.79 11.40
C MET A 301 -17.79 11.60 10.25
N PRO A 302 -16.99 12.22 9.36
CA PRO A 302 -17.51 13.11 8.32
C PRO A 302 -18.39 12.40 7.30
N VAL A 303 -18.03 11.18 6.95
CA VAL A 303 -18.79 10.27 6.10
C VAL A 303 -19.16 9.05 6.91
N HIS A 304 -20.43 8.62 6.85
CA HIS A 304 -20.93 7.60 7.77
C HIS A 304 -22.16 6.88 7.20
N PRO A 305 -22.38 5.59 7.51
CA PRO A 305 -23.56 4.85 7.06
C PRO A 305 -24.88 5.33 7.68
N ILE A 306 -24.85 6.00 8.84
CA ILE A 306 -26.03 6.53 9.53
C ILE A 306 -26.21 8.04 9.23
N ASP A 307 -27.44 8.50 9.19
CA ASP A 307 -27.80 9.89 8.92
C ASP A 307 -27.11 10.90 9.85
N LYS A 308 -26.66 12.04 9.29
CA LYS A 308 -25.91 13.08 10.00
C LYS A 308 -26.72 13.74 11.12
N PHE A 309 -28.00 14.05 10.87
CA PHE A 309 -28.81 14.80 11.84
C PHE A 309 -29.12 13.93 13.07
N PHE A 310 -29.40 12.65 12.86
CA PHE A 310 -29.59 11.71 13.95
C PHE A 310 -28.30 11.53 14.76
N ARG A 311 -27.16 11.36 14.10
CA ARG A 311 -25.86 11.17 14.78
C ARG A 311 -25.51 12.37 15.66
N SER A 312 -25.68 13.59 15.14
CA SER A 312 -25.46 14.81 15.91
C SER A 312 -26.39 14.88 17.12
N ALA A 313 -27.71 14.61 16.92
CA ALA A 313 -28.67 14.62 18.02
C ALA A 313 -28.39 13.55 19.08
N LEU A 314 -27.85 12.37 18.68
CA LEU A 314 -27.47 11.32 19.62
C LEU A 314 -26.18 11.69 20.36
N ALA A 315 -25.17 12.24 19.69
CA ALA A 315 -23.92 12.70 20.30
C ALA A 315 -24.18 13.81 21.33
N ASP A 316 -25.01 14.81 20.99
CA ASP A 316 -25.42 15.87 21.90
C ASP A 316 -26.15 15.30 23.14
N CYS A 317 -27.04 14.31 22.93
CA CYS A 317 -27.73 13.64 24.01
C CYS A 317 -26.76 12.91 24.96
N ILE A 318 -25.77 12.18 24.42
CA ILE A 318 -24.76 11.45 25.19
C ILE A 318 -23.96 12.42 26.08
N VAL A 319 -23.58 13.57 25.53
CA VAL A 319 -22.81 14.59 26.25
C VAL A 319 -23.66 15.25 27.32
N THR A 320 -24.90 15.62 27.00
CA THR A 320 -25.79 16.36 27.90
C THR A 320 -26.26 15.50 29.08
N GLU A 321 -26.63 14.24 28.81
CA GLU A 321 -27.19 13.32 29.79
C GLU A 321 -26.12 12.48 30.51
N GLY A 322 -24.85 12.71 30.22
CA GLY A 322 -23.72 12.07 30.90
C GLY A 322 -23.54 10.59 30.60
N GLY A 323 -23.82 10.15 29.37
CA GLY A 323 -23.60 8.79 28.92
C GLY A 323 -24.63 8.32 27.89
N TYR A 324 -24.47 7.08 27.40
CA TYR A 324 -25.28 6.55 26.30
C TYR A 324 -26.36 5.55 26.73
N ARG A 325 -26.28 5.00 27.96
CA ARG A 325 -27.22 3.99 28.49
C ARG A 325 -28.40 4.60 29.25
N ASN A 326 -28.95 5.70 28.79
CA ASN A 326 -30.07 6.38 29.42
C ASN A 326 -31.31 6.37 28.53
N GLU A 327 -32.48 6.65 29.14
CA GLU A 327 -33.77 6.65 28.45
C GLU A 327 -33.86 7.73 27.35
N ALA A 328 -33.15 8.86 27.51
CA ALA A 328 -33.17 9.92 26.53
C ALA A 328 -32.47 9.47 25.24
N CYS A 329 -31.32 8.78 25.33
CA CYS A 329 -30.63 8.23 24.18
C CYS A 329 -31.44 7.14 23.49
N LYS A 330 -32.10 6.24 24.26
CA LYS A 330 -33.01 5.23 23.69
C LYS A 330 -34.16 5.88 22.94
N ALA A 331 -34.79 6.89 23.51
CA ALA A 331 -35.86 7.63 22.85
C ALA A 331 -35.40 8.31 21.55
N LYS A 332 -34.18 8.79 21.47
CA LYS A 332 -33.60 9.33 20.22
C LYS A 332 -33.43 8.25 19.14
N ILE A 333 -32.96 7.06 19.55
CA ILE A 333 -32.82 5.90 18.65
C ILE A 333 -34.18 5.48 18.11
N ASP A 334 -35.19 5.35 18.99
CA ASP A 334 -36.56 5.00 18.59
C ASP A 334 -37.17 6.05 17.64
N GLN A 335 -36.98 7.33 17.92
CA GLN A 335 -37.39 8.43 17.02
C GLN A 335 -36.74 8.34 15.65
N PHE A 336 -35.47 7.96 15.57
CA PHE A 336 -34.77 7.75 14.30
C PHE A 336 -35.36 6.57 13.53
N VAL A 337 -35.54 5.44 14.20
CA VAL A 337 -36.14 4.24 13.59
C VAL A 337 -37.53 4.57 13.02
N GLU A 338 -38.34 5.32 13.75
CA GLU A 338 -39.71 5.73 13.32
C GLU A 338 -39.66 6.85 12.23
N GLY A 339 -38.51 7.40 11.90
CA GLY A 339 -38.35 8.31 10.77
C GLY A 339 -38.48 9.79 11.11
N LYS A 340 -38.34 10.21 12.37
CA LYS A 340 -38.42 11.62 12.77
C LYS A 340 -37.33 12.52 12.15
N PHE A 341 -36.18 11.95 11.77
CA PHE A 341 -35.04 12.66 11.18
C PHE A 341 -34.97 12.53 9.67
N VAL A 342 -35.99 11.95 9.03
CA VAL A 342 -36.00 11.70 7.59
C VAL A 342 -37.07 12.59 6.93
N TYR A 343 -36.65 13.32 5.93
CA TYR A 343 -37.53 14.13 5.11
C TYR A 343 -37.70 13.44 3.75
N LEU A 344 -38.95 13.19 3.35
CA LEU A 344 -39.26 12.77 2.00
C LEU A 344 -38.91 13.92 1.03
N ASP A 345 -38.27 13.60 -0.07
CA ASP A 345 -38.06 14.56 -1.14
C ASP A 345 -39.39 14.94 -1.84
N ASP A 346 -39.36 15.96 -2.66
CA ASP A 346 -40.59 16.47 -3.26
C ASP A 346 -41.21 15.50 -4.29
N GLU A 347 -40.40 14.62 -4.91
CA GLU A 347 -40.87 13.56 -5.80
C GLU A 347 -41.59 12.45 -4.99
N GLN A 348 -41.01 12.05 -3.86
CA GLN A 348 -41.62 11.05 -2.97
C GLN A 348 -42.92 11.55 -2.32
N LYS A 349 -43.01 12.83 -2.00
CA LYS A 349 -44.24 13.44 -1.48
C LYS A 349 -45.37 13.49 -2.53
N ALA A 350 -45.02 13.51 -3.81
CA ALA A 350 -45.98 13.52 -4.93
C ALA A 350 -46.57 12.13 -5.24
N LEU A 351 -46.02 11.04 -4.66
CA LEU A 351 -46.49 9.67 -4.89
C LEU A 351 -47.82 9.39 -4.17
N PRO A 352 -48.60 8.40 -4.63
CA PRO A 352 -49.78 7.91 -3.92
C PRO A 352 -49.45 7.45 -2.48
N GLU A 353 -50.40 7.61 -1.57
CA GLU A 353 -50.22 7.35 -0.14
C GLU A 353 -49.76 5.89 0.16
N GLU A 354 -50.26 4.92 -0.62
CA GLU A 354 -49.82 3.53 -0.54
C GLU A 354 -48.34 3.31 -0.91
N GLU A 355 -47.84 4.08 -1.88
CA GLU A 355 -46.43 4.00 -2.26
C GLU A 355 -45.54 4.73 -1.27
N GLN A 356 -45.96 5.85 -0.74
CA GLN A 356 -45.27 6.53 0.37
C GLN A 356 -45.14 5.62 1.60
N GLU A 357 -46.22 4.87 1.94
CA GLU A 357 -46.19 3.94 3.07
C GLU A 357 -45.23 2.78 2.83
N LYS A 358 -45.18 2.22 1.61
CA LYS A 358 -44.18 1.20 1.24
C LYS A 358 -42.74 1.72 1.39
N ILE A 359 -42.48 2.95 0.94
CA ILE A 359 -41.19 3.61 1.08
C ILE A 359 -40.85 3.78 2.57
N ARG A 360 -41.77 4.31 3.37
CA ARG A 360 -41.59 4.46 4.83
C ARG A 360 -41.27 3.16 5.54
N LEU A 361 -41.97 2.07 5.19
CA LEU A 361 -41.72 0.73 5.75
C LEU A 361 -40.35 0.18 5.34
N LYS A 362 -39.96 0.35 4.10
CA LYS A 362 -38.65 -0.04 3.60
C LYS A 362 -37.55 0.73 4.32
N ASP A 363 -37.71 2.03 4.45
CA ASP A 363 -36.75 2.90 5.14
C ASP A 363 -36.69 2.64 6.64
N LYS A 364 -37.82 2.31 7.28
CA LYS A 364 -37.85 1.88 8.68
C LYS A 364 -37.00 0.63 8.87
N LYS A 365 -37.16 -0.39 8.03
CA LYS A 365 -36.35 -1.61 8.09
C LYS A 365 -34.86 -1.31 7.88
N LYS A 366 -34.54 -0.41 6.95
CA LYS A 366 -33.16 0.04 6.70
C LYS A 366 -32.55 0.70 7.94
N ARG A 367 -33.29 1.63 8.57
CA ARG A 367 -32.85 2.30 9.82
C ARG A 367 -32.71 1.34 10.98
N GLN A 368 -33.64 0.38 11.15
CA GLN A 368 -33.51 -0.67 12.15
C GLN A 368 -32.22 -1.47 11.95
N LYS A 369 -31.92 -1.87 10.71
CA LYS A 369 -30.67 -2.56 10.38
C LYS A 369 -29.44 -1.69 10.67
N GLN A 370 -29.45 -0.40 10.31
CA GLN A 370 -28.35 0.52 10.60
C GLN A 370 -28.09 0.64 12.11
N VAL A 371 -29.13 0.77 12.92
CA VAL A 371 -29.01 0.82 14.39
C VAL A 371 -28.47 -0.50 14.93
N SER A 372 -29.05 -1.64 14.54
CA SER A 372 -28.63 -2.95 15.06
C SER A 372 -27.19 -3.30 14.70
N VAL A 373 -26.69 -2.85 13.55
CA VAL A 373 -25.32 -3.14 13.11
C VAL A 373 -24.33 -2.12 13.65
N PHE A 374 -24.60 -0.84 13.50
CA PHE A 374 -23.60 0.21 13.76
C PHE A 374 -23.68 0.85 15.15
N LEU A 375 -24.71 0.50 15.95
CA LEU A 375 -24.87 0.95 17.34
C LEU A 375 -25.14 -0.23 18.32
N LEU A 376 -24.91 -1.46 17.88
CA LEU A 376 -25.19 -2.69 18.63
C LEU A 376 -24.53 -2.70 20.03
N SER A 377 -23.31 -2.16 20.14
CA SER A 377 -22.57 -2.08 21.39
C SER A 377 -23.27 -1.28 22.51
N LEU A 378 -24.28 -0.48 22.16
CA LEU A 378 -25.09 0.25 23.16
C LEU A 378 -25.94 -0.69 24.01
N GLU A 379 -26.29 -1.88 23.50
CA GLU A 379 -27.12 -2.88 24.16
C GLU A 379 -26.34 -4.08 24.72
N SER A 380 -25.08 -4.25 24.28
CA SER A 380 -24.28 -5.46 24.51
C SER A 380 -23.97 -5.74 25.99
N ASN A 381 -24.15 -6.97 26.40
CA ASN A 381 -23.68 -7.56 27.64
C ASN A 381 -22.35 -8.33 27.38
N ASN A 382 -21.46 -8.22 28.28
CA ASN A 382 -20.21 -8.95 28.62
C ASN A 382 -19.50 -9.89 27.61
N ALA A 383 -20.16 -10.47 26.62
CA ALA A 383 -19.53 -11.34 25.61
C ALA A 383 -19.75 -10.77 24.20
N ILE A 384 -18.70 -10.66 23.41
CA ILE A 384 -18.79 -10.20 22.03
C ILE A 384 -19.16 -11.40 21.16
N ASN A 385 -20.33 -11.34 20.53
CA ASN A 385 -20.76 -12.35 19.59
C ASN A 385 -19.97 -12.23 18.29
N THR A 386 -19.35 -13.31 17.85
CA THR A 386 -18.56 -13.36 16.61
C THR A 386 -19.39 -12.99 15.39
N GLU A 387 -20.67 -13.38 15.35
CA GLU A 387 -21.57 -13.07 14.23
C GLU A 387 -21.92 -11.59 14.16
N ASP A 388 -22.04 -10.89 15.30
CA ASP A 388 -22.28 -9.44 15.31
C ASP A 388 -21.08 -8.68 14.72
N VAL A 389 -19.86 -9.11 15.04
CA VAL A 389 -18.64 -8.52 14.44
C VAL A 389 -18.58 -8.80 12.95
N LYS A 390 -18.92 -10.04 12.51
CA LYS A 390 -19.00 -10.38 11.08
C LYS A 390 -19.99 -9.50 10.34
N GLN A 391 -21.19 -9.36 10.90
CA GLN A 391 -22.22 -8.52 10.32
C GLN A 391 -21.77 -7.06 10.20
N PHE A 392 -21.13 -6.52 11.23
CA PHE A 392 -20.60 -5.16 11.23
C PHE A 392 -19.61 -4.94 10.08
N VAL A 393 -18.59 -5.80 9.94
CA VAL A 393 -17.57 -5.62 8.90
C VAL A 393 -18.12 -5.81 7.49
N ILE A 394 -19.05 -6.77 7.27
CA ILE A 394 -19.71 -6.98 5.98
C ILE A 394 -20.52 -5.73 5.57
N GLU A 395 -21.32 -5.19 6.48
CA GLU A 395 -22.16 -4.03 6.19
C GLU A 395 -21.32 -2.76 5.99
N LEU A 396 -20.23 -2.59 6.76
CA LEU A 396 -19.31 -1.48 6.60
C LEU A 396 -18.57 -1.57 5.26
N SER A 397 -18.07 -2.75 4.87
CA SER A 397 -17.44 -3.00 3.57
C SER A 397 -18.39 -2.68 2.42
N SER A 398 -19.60 -3.25 2.45
CA SER A 398 -20.62 -3.03 1.42
C SER A 398 -20.98 -1.54 1.28
N TRP A 399 -21.17 -0.86 2.39
CA TRP A 399 -21.46 0.58 2.39
C TRP A 399 -20.29 1.40 1.84
N ALA A 400 -19.05 1.10 2.25
CA ALA A 400 -17.87 1.81 1.78
C ALA A 400 -17.70 1.69 0.27
N ARG A 401 -17.85 0.49 -0.31
CA ARG A 401 -17.84 0.27 -1.77
C ARG A 401 -18.93 1.06 -2.50
N GLN A 402 -20.16 0.98 -2.01
CA GLN A 402 -21.28 1.71 -2.60
C GLN A 402 -21.03 3.22 -2.58
N ARG A 403 -20.51 3.72 -1.45
CA ARG A 403 -20.19 5.16 -1.32
C ARG A 403 -19.05 5.57 -2.24
N ALA A 404 -17.99 4.77 -2.34
CA ALA A 404 -16.89 5.00 -3.27
C ALA A 404 -17.38 5.10 -4.72
N HIS A 405 -18.23 4.16 -5.16
CA HIS A 405 -18.82 4.20 -6.51
C HIS A 405 -19.70 5.43 -6.75
N LEU A 406 -20.45 5.90 -5.75
CA LEU A 406 -21.31 7.08 -5.90
C LEU A 406 -20.54 8.39 -6.06
N ILE A 407 -19.34 8.49 -5.48
CA ILE A 407 -18.51 9.71 -5.54
C ILE A 407 -17.38 9.60 -6.60
N ALA A 408 -17.22 8.42 -7.21
CA ALA A 408 -16.26 8.21 -8.28
C ALA A 408 -16.62 9.06 -9.52
N GLY A 409 -15.59 9.64 -10.14
CA GLY A 409 -15.77 10.47 -11.35
C GLY A 409 -15.74 11.99 -11.10
N GLU A 410 -15.74 12.43 -9.85
CA GLU A 410 -15.46 13.82 -9.49
C GLU A 410 -13.96 13.93 -9.10
N ALA A 411 -13.20 14.77 -9.79
CA ALA A 411 -11.74 14.87 -9.63
C ALA A 411 -11.29 15.18 -8.19
N ASP A 412 -12.10 15.92 -7.43
CA ASP A 412 -11.77 16.28 -6.04
C ASP A 412 -11.99 15.12 -5.06
N ASN A 413 -12.60 14.01 -5.48
CA ASN A 413 -12.99 12.89 -4.61
C ASN A 413 -12.07 11.67 -4.72
N GLU A 414 -11.04 11.68 -5.56
CA GLU A 414 -10.16 10.51 -5.77
C GLU A 414 -9.58 9.96 -4.47
N GLN A 415 -9.07 10.82 -3.59
CA GLN A 415 -8.53 10.42 -2.29
C GLN A 415 -9.60 9.78 -1.37
N TRP A 416 -10.84 10.25 -1.45
CA TRP A 416 -11.94 9.70 -0.65
C TRP A 416 -12.38 8.34 -1.17
N VAL A 417 -12.37 8.16 -2.49
CA VAL A 417 -12.63 6.87 -3.14
C VAL A 417 -11.59 5.84 -2.69
N GLU A 418 -10.30 6.19 -2.76
CA GLU A 418 -9.20 5.33 -2.33
C GLU A 418 -9.33 4.94 -0.85
N GLN A 419 -9.57 5.91 0.03
CA GLN A 419 -9.76 5.65 1.45
C GLN A 419 -10.96 4.73 1.74
N LEU A 420 -12.09 4.92 1.06
CA LEU A 420 -13.27 4.07 1.21
C LEU A 420 -13.02 2.65 0.69
N MET A 421 -12.29 2.50 -0.41
CA MET A 421 -11.88 1.18 -0.91
C MET A 421 -10.91 0.49 0.05
N THR A 422 -10.00 1.23 0.66
CA THR A 422 -9.11 0.72 1.72
C THR A 422 -9.91 0.24 2.95
N VAL A 423 -10.93 1.00 3.39
CA VAL A 423 -11.84 0.55 4.46
C VAL A 423 -12.53 -0.75 4.10
N SER A 424 -13.00 -0.87 2.86
CA SER A 424 -13.62 -2.11 2.36
C SER A 424 -12.64 -3.28 2.42
N ALA A 425 -11.43 -3.13 1.90
CA ALA A 425 -10.41 -4.18 1.90
C ALA A 425 -10.02 -4.62 3.32
N MET A 426 -9.88 -3.68 4.26
CA MET A 426 -9.63 -4.00 5.67
C MET A 426 -10.79 -4.79 6.30
N CYS A 427 -12.05 -4.42 6.00
CA CYS A 427 -13.22 -5.13 6.48
C CYS A 427 -13.31 -6.55 5.90
N ASP A 428 -13.02 -6.72 4.61
CA ASP A 428 -13.03 -8.02 3.94
C ASP A 428 -11.95 -8.95 4.51
N ALA A 429 -10.73 -8.42 4.71
CA ALA A 429 -9.66 -9.16 5.38
C ALA A 429 -10.07 -9.58 6.80
N PHE A 430 -10.70 -8.67 7.55
CA PHE A 430 -11.17 -8.98 8.90
C PHE A 430 -12.29 -10.02 8.91
N HIS A 431 -13.17 -9.99 7.91
CA HIS A 431 -14.20 -11.02 7.73
C HIS A 431 -13.58 -12.41 7.49
N ILE A 432 -12.53 -12.50 6.67
CA ILE A 432 -11.78 -13.76 6.44
C ILE A 432 -11.20 -14.26 7.77
N LEU A 433 -10.57 -13.38 8.56
CA LEU A 433 -10.03 -13.74 9.87
C LEU A 433 -11.11 -14.27 10.82
N LEU A 434 -12.29 -13.64 10.86
CA LEU A 434 -13.43 -14.11 11.65
C LEU A 434 -13.93 -15.49 11.19
N GLY A 435 -13.69 -15.86 9.93
CA GLY A 435 -13.96 -17.20 9.40
C GLY A 435 -13.10 -18.29 10.05
N THR A 436 -11.94 -17.96 10.62
CA THR A 436 -11.06 -18.90 11.32
C THR A 436 -11.48 -19.16 12.77
N VAL A 437 -12.40 -18.35 13.31
CA VAL A 437 -12.91 -18.48 14.68
C VAL A 437 -14.02 -19.50 14.72
N ASN A 438 -13.82 -20.57 15.50
CA ASN A 438 -14.79 -21.66 15.65
C ASN A 438 -15.68 -21.50 16.91
N THR A 439 -15.65 -20.35 17.57
CA THR A 439 -16.41 -20.06 18.80
C THR A 439 -17.50 -19.03 18.52
N GLU A 440 -18.63 -19.15 19.22
CA GLU A 440 -19.73 -18.19 19.14
C GLU A 440 -19.33 -16.79 19.64
N THR A 441 -18.31 -16.72 20.49
CA THR A 441 -17.83 -15.47 21.09
C THR A 441 -16.34 -15.26 20.81
N ILE A 442 -15.95 -14.00 20.66
CA ILE A 442 -14.58 -13.55 20.50
C ILE A 442 -14.23 -12.52 21.58
N ASP A 443 -13.00 -12.54 22.07
CA ASP A 443 -12.55 -11.53 23.02
C ASP A 443 -12.02 -10.27 22.33
N TYR A 444 -12.21 -9.11 22.98
CA TYR A 444 -11.79 -7.83 22.40
C TYR A 444 -10.28 -7.72 22.17
N LYS A 445 -9.47 -8.41 22.95
CA LYS A 445 -8.01 -8.42 22.77
C LYS A 445 -7.61 -9.06 21.44
N THR A 446 -8.32 -10.10 21.02
CA THR A 446 -8.12 -10.70 19.68
C THR A 446 -8.54 -9.73 18.58
N ILE A 447 -9.69 -9.06 18.72
CA ILE A 447 -10.14 -8.02 17.78
C ILE A 447 -9.09 -6.91 17.66
N ASP A 448 -8.61 -6.38 18.77
CA ASP A 448 -7.63 -5.29 18.83
C ASP A 448 -6.28 -5.68 18.19
N SER A 449 -5.82 -6.91 18.49
CA SER A 449 -4.58 -7.45 17.88
C SER A 449 -4.69 -7.61 16.36
N TRP A 450 -5.82 -8.12 15.86
CA TRP A 450 -6.05 -8.26 14.43
C TRP A 450 -6.23 -6.91 13.75
N MET A 451 -7.03 -6.04 14.37
CA MET A 451 -7.27 -4.69 13.90
C MET A 451 -5.97 -3.91 13.70
N SER A 452 -5.05 -3.97 14.68
CA SER A 452 -3.75 -3.29 14.60
C SER A 452 -2.83 -3.84 13.50
N THR A 453 -3.01 -5.11 13.10
CA THR A 453 -2.21 -5.74 12.03
C THR A 453 -2.82 -5.49 10.64
N VAL A 454 -4.17 -5.50 10.55
CA VAL A 454 -4.91 -5.27 9.31
C VAL A 454 -4.92 -3.78 8.95
N TYR A 455 -4.88 -2.89 9.94
CA TYR A 455 -4.96 -1.46 9.72
C TYR A 455 -3.77 -0.95 8.91
N GLU A 456 -4.06 -0.37 7.77
CA GLU A 456 -3.06 0.22 6.90
C GLU A 456 -2.94 1.73 7.12
N LYS A 457 -1.73 2.17 7.40
CA LYS A 457 -1.39 3.59 7.38
C LYS A 457 -1.13 3.99 5.94
N GLY A 458 -1.88 4.95 5.43
CA GLY A 458 -1.63 5.47 4.10
C GLY A 458 -0.37 6.34 4.07
N ALA A 459 0.37 6.27 2.97
CA ALA A 459 1.41 7.24 2.65
C ALA A 459 0.80 8.28 1.70
N TYR A 460 0.64 9.51 2.15
CA TYR A 460 0.03 10.58 1.35
C TYR A 460 1.06 11.65 1.04
N THR A 461 1.01 12.17 -0.18
CA THR A 461 1.76 13.39 -0.53
C THR A 461 1.18 14.57 0.21
N ASN A 462 2.03 15.29 0.92
CA ASN A 462 1.62 16.41 1.77
C ASN A 462 1.16 17.63 0.94
N ALA A 463 1.64 17.74 -0.28
CA ALA A 463 1.32 18.82 -1.22
C ALA A 463 1.34 18.33 -2.66
N VAL A 464 0.59 19.00 -3.52
CA VAL A 464 0.64 18.77 -4.96
C VAL A 464 1.83 19.52 -5.55
N ALA A 465 2.52 18.90 -6.52
CA ALA A 465 3.61 19.53 -7.24
C ALA A 465 3.13 20.81 -7.96
N GLU A 466 3.77 21.94 -7.68
CA GLU A 466 3.42 23.22 -8.28
C GLU A 466 4.20 23.49 -9.57
N ARG A 467 3.61 24.33 -10.42
CA ARG A 467 4.28 24.73 -11.67
C ARG A 467 5.60 25.46 -11.36
N GLY A 468 6.68 24.97 -11.98
CA GLY A 468 8.03 25.52 -11.78
C GLY A 468 8.80 24.88 -10.62
N CYS A 469 8.23 23.88 -9.97
CA CYS A 469 8.97 23.08 -8.99
C CYS A 469 10.13 22.32 -9.67
N ARG A 470 11.13 21.98 -8.87
CA ARG A 470 12.21 21.09 -9.30
C ARG A 470 11.74 19.64 -9.33
N THR A 471 12.28 18.86 -10.26
CA THR A 471 12.08 17.41 -10.21
C THR A 471 12.84 16.84 -9.02
N VAL A 472 12.10 16.14 -8.15
CA VAL A 472 12.65 15.49 -6.97
C VAL A 472 12.43 13.99 -7.06
N VAL A 473 13.49 13.22 -6.78
CA VAL A 473 13.45 11.76 -6.65
C VAL A 473 13.96 11.36 -5.27
N ASP A 474 13.55 10.21 -4.75
CA ASP A 474 13.96 9.72 -3.43
C ASP A 474 15.26 8.91 -3.45
N SER A 475 15.71 8.50 -4.63
CA SER A 475 16.92 7.68 -4.82
C SER A 475 17.68 8.07 -6.10
N PRO A 476 19.01 8.03 -6.08
CA PRO A 476 19.80 8.21 -7.31
C PRO A 476 19.50 7.13 -8.37
N ALA A 477 19.01 5.96 -7.98
CA ALA A 477 18.61 4.90 -8.90
C ALA A 477 17.39 5.27 -9.78
N LYS A 478 16.64 6.32 -9.41
CA LYS A 478 15.48 6.83 -10.16
C LYS A 478 15.85 7.93 -11.18
N ILE A 479 17.12 8.13 -11.43
CA ILE A 479 17.59 9.05 -12.49
C ILE A 479 17.81 8.22 -13.77
N ALA A 480 16.79 8.20 -14.65
CA ALA A 480 16.77 7.39 -15.86
C ALA A 480 17.44 8.08 -17.06
N SER A 481 17.66 9.38 -17.01
CA SER A 481 18.32 10.15 -18.09
C SER A 481 19.53 10.89 -17.56
N VAL A 482 20.43 11.28 -18.47
CA VAL A 482 21.60 12.09 -18.11
C VAL A 482 21.15 13.43 -17.57
N ALA A 483 21.50 13.73 -16.32
CA ALA A 483 21.33 15.04 -15.71
C ALA A 483 22.65 15.83 -15.78
N ASN A 484 22.57 17.12 -16.10
CA ASN A 484 23.75 17.98 -16.13
C ASN A 484 24.33 18.12 -14.72
N ARG A 485 23.47 18.38 -13.75
CA ARG A 485 23.84 18.48 -12.35
C ARG A 485 22.74 17.93 -11.47
N THR A 486 23.13 17.19 -10.44
CA THR A 486 22.24 16.66 -9.42
C THR A 486 22.63 17.18 -8.05
N VAL A 487 21.66 17.43 -7.19
CA VAL A 487 21.88 17.74 -5.78
C VAL A 487 21.31 16.60 -4.95
N TRP A 488 22.11 16.03 -4.08
CA TRP A 488 21.69 14.96 -3.19
C TRP A 488 21.68 15.46 -1.75
N MET A 489 20.50 15.51 -1.13
CA MET A 489 20.27 15.90 0.25
C MET A 489 20.21 14.67 1.15
N GLY A 490 20.64 14.80 2.42
CA GLY A 490 20.54 13.72 3.40
C GLY A 490 21.51 12.57 3.15
N VAL A 491 22.75 12.86 2.72
CA VAL A 491 23.80 11.85 2.43
C VAL A 491 24.51 11.37 3.72
N ASP A 492 23.95 11.60 4.88
CA ASP A 492 24.53 11.30 6.20
C ASP A 492 24.03 9.98 6.80
N GLY A 493 23.11 9.31 6.13
CA GLY A 493 22.46 8.12 6.64
C GLY A 493 23.22 6.81 6.37
N ASP A 494 23.09 5.90 7.31
CA ASP A 494 23.34 4.47 7.10
C ASP A 494 22.27 3.90 6.15
N ALA A 495 22.38 4.19 4.86
CA ALA A 495 21.59 3.52 3.84
C ALA A 495 22.02 2.05 3.73
N SER A 496 21.78 1.27 4.79
CA SER A 496 21.87 -0.17 4.72
C SER A 496 20.69 -0.64 3.85
N ARG A 497 20.94 -0.97 2.59
CA ARG A 497 20.01 -1.81 1.84
C ARG A 497 19.76 -3.06 2.66
N GLY A 498 18.49 -3.35 2.95
CA GLY A 498 18.09 -4.61 3.56
C GLY A 498 18.75 -5.76 2.76
N GLN A 499 19.38 -6.68 3.44
CA GLN A 499 19.91 -7.89 2.79
C GLN A 499 18.73 -8.68 2.24
N GLU A 500 18.77 -9.03 0.96
CA GLU A 500 17.82 -9.99 0.40
C GLU A 500 17.84 -11.29 1.21
N CYS A 501 16.64 -11.81 1.49
CA CYS A 501 16.44 -12.98 2.36
C CYS A 501 17.17 -12.83 3.71
N ALA A 502 17.06 -11.66 4.35
CA ALA A 502 17.72 -11.39 5.64
C ALA A 502 17.26 -12.35 6.75
N PHE A 503 16.08 -12.92 6.63
CA PHE A 503 15.51 -13.91 7.56
C PHE A 503 16.18 -15.28 7.48
N LEU A 504 16.91 -15.61 6.39
CA LEU A 504 17.60 -16.88 6.22
C LEU A 504 18.99 -16.85 6.87
N TYR A 505 19.33 -17.92 7.55
CA TYR A 505 20.70 -18.15 8.00
C TYR A 505 21.63 -18.45 6.81
N PRO A 506 22.94 -18.15 6.92
CA PRO A 506 23.89 -18.46 5.86
C PRO A 506 23.88 -19.93 5.42
N SER A 507 23.65 -20.86 6.37
CA SER A 507 23.53 -22.29 6.09
C SER A 507 22.27 -22.66 5.30
N GLU A 508 21.17 -21.91 5.48
CA GLU A 508 19.94 -22.08 4.72
C GLU A 508 20.09 -21.53 3.30
N LYS A 509 20.69 -20.34 3.16
CA LYS A 509 21.01 -19.76 1.85
C LYS A 509 21.86 -20.69 1.00
N ALA A 510 22.87 -21.35 1.60
CA ALA A 510 23.74 -22.28 0.90
C ALA A 510 23.03 -23.56 0.41
N LYS A 511 21.86 -23.89 0.96
CA LYS A 511 21.06 -25.06 0.54
C LYS A 511 20.01 -24.72 -0.52
N LEU A 512 19.69 -23.46 -0.69
CA LEU A 512 18.71 -22.98 -1.69
C LEU A 512 19.36 -22.57 -3.03
N VAL A 513 20.70 -22.49 -3.06
CA VAL A 513 21.50 -22.28 -4.25
C VAL A 513 21.92 -23.61 -4.84
#